data_54a1c843214e1c30aa1b96902b8fa9f4
#
_entry.id   54a1c843214e1c30aa1b96902b8fa9f4
#
_cell.length_a   1.000
_cell.length_b   1.000
_cell.length_c   1.000
_cell.angle_alpha   90.00
_cell.angle_beta   90.00
_cell.angle_gamma   90.00
#
_symmetry.space_group_name_H-M   'P 1'
#
loop_
_entity.id
_entity.type
_entity.pdbx_description
1 polymer ?
#
loop_
_entity_poly.entity_id
_entity_poly.type
_entity_poly.pdbx_seq_one_letter_code
_entity_poly.pdbx_strand_id
1 'polypeptide(L)'
;MAQQNFQPALAHVLSHEGGYSNNRADPGGPTNKGVTQRVYDGYRKGKGLAKRSVKSITMDEVGEIYDRQYWDAVKGDLMPDGVDYVVFDGGVNSGPGRSIMWLQQALRPIYTGPIDGVMGVGTLAALKAVNNNDALIDRICDARMNFLRHLGTFPTFGKGWTARVAEVRAIGKAWATGEKPQAANFVDGGQAKALVEDAKAAPSTAPADAATGAGASGLGLSGYLYDLQNQLSPLSYTSEWIGKVVVVVALASAVLAIGGLGYRWFANRRAKRLAEALGTAPA
;
A
#
# COMPACT_ATOMS: atom_id res chain seq x y z
N MET A 1 7.47 3.07 -29.99
CA MET A 1 7.71 4.44 -29.49
C MET A 1 8.09 4.46 -28.01
N ALA A 2 7.68 3.54 -27.19
CA ALA A 2 7.92 3.58 -25.74
C ALA A 2 9.27 3.02 -25.26
N GLN A 3 9.99 2.21 -26.02
CA GLN A 3 11.39 1.83 -25.70
C GLN A 3 12.33 3.04 -25.54
N GLN A 4 11.94 4.21 -26.09
CA GLN A 4 12.67 5.47 -25.94
C GLN A 4 12.59 6.06 -24.51
N ASN A 5 11.57 5.68 -23.72
CA ASN A 5 11.33 6.24 -22.39
C ASN A 5 12.00 5.43 -21.27
N PHE A 6 12.30 4.15 -21.47
CA PHE A 6 12.88 3.31 -20.44
C PHE A 6 14.18 3.88 -19.87
N GLN A 7 15.14 4.25 -20.71
CA GLN A 7 16.45 4.74 -20.23
C GLN A 7 16.34 6.05 -19.42
N PRO A 8 15.63 7.10 -19.89
CA PRO A 8 15.37 8.27 -19.05
C PRO A 8 14.60 7.94 -17.78
N ALA A 9 13.58 7.06 -17.83
CA ALA A 9 12.83 6.64 -16.66
C ALA A 9 13.72 5.92 -15.62
N LEU A 10 14.60 5.02 -16.11
CA LEU A 10 15.56 4.33 -15.26
C LEU A 10 16.52 5.32 -14.58
N ALA A 11 17.02 6.33 -15.30
CA ALA A 11 17.88 7.34 -14.74
C ALA A 11 17.22 8.10 -13.56
N HIS A 12 15.96 8.50 -13.72
CA HIS A 12 15.18 9.12 -12.64
C HIS A 12 14.95 8.17 -11.47
N VAL A 13 14.56 6.91 -11.72
CA VAL A 13 14.36 5.91 -10.66
C VAL A 13 15.65 5.69 -9.88
N LEU A 14 16.78 5.53 -10.57
CA LEU A 14 18.08 5.30 -9.93
C LEU A 14 18.58 6.49 -9.11
N SER A 15 18.10 7.72 -9.36
CA SER A 15 18.39 8.86 -8.49
C SER A 15 17.83 8.70 -7.07
N HIS A 16 16.79 7.87 -6.90
CA HIS A 16 16.21 7.54 -5.61
C HIS A 16 16.77 6.25 -4.97
N GLU A 17 17.49 5.43 -5.75
CA GLU A 17 18.06 4.18 -5.24
C GLU A 17 19.47 4.44 -4.70
N GLY A 18 19.82 3.79 -3.57
CA GLY A 18 21.12 3.94 -2.93
C GLY A 18 22.27 3.32 -3.73
N GLY A 19 23.48 3.70 -3.37
CA GLY A 19 24.72 3.06 -3.81
C GLY A 19 24.92 1.65 -3.26
N TYR A 20 26.15 1.20 -3.20
CA TYR A 20 26.48 -0.09 -2.59
C TYR A 20 26.30 -0.04 -1.08
N SER A 21 25.50 -0.95 -0.56
CA SER A 21 25.31 -1.20 0.88
C SER A 21 25.56 -2.68 1.20
N ASN A 22 26.18 -2.93 2.35
CA ASN A 22 26.37 -4.27 2.90
C ASN A 22 26.16 -4.21 4.42
N ASN A 23 24.98 -3.78 4.84
CA ASN A 23 24.62 -3.72 6.24
C ASN A 23 24.21 -5.11 6.73
N ARG A 24 24.92 -5.64 7.75
CA ARG A 24 24.59 -6.95 8.35
C ARG A 24 23.20 -7.02 8.98
N ALA A 25 22.61 -5.88 9.33
CA ALA A 25 21.24 -5.80 9.86
C ALA A 25 20.17 -5.83 8.75
N ASP A 26 20.56 -5.70 7.48
CA ASP A 26 19.65 -5.78 6.35
C ASP A 26 19.47 -7.25 5.92
N PRO A 27 18.28 -7.84 6.08
CA PRO A 27 18.01 -9.21 5.66
C PRO A 27 18.15 -9.43 4.14
N GLY A 28 18.12 -8.35 3.34
CA GLY A 28 18.35 -8.38 1.89
C GLY A 28 19.81 -8.64 1.50
N GLY A 29 20.76 -8.45 2.42
CA GLY A 29 22.20 -8.62 2.20
C GLY A 29 22.79 -7.55 1.28
N PRO A 30 23.99 -7.81 0.68
CA PRO A 30 24.65 -6.84 -0.18
C PRO A 30 23.74 -6.37 -1.31
N THR A 31 23.61 -5.06 -1.45
CA THR A 31 22.71 -4.41 -2.42
C THR A 31 23.47 -3.28 -3.12
N ASN A 32 23.30 -3.11 -4.41
CA ASN A 32 23.87 -1.99 -5.18
C ASN A 32 22.84 -1.50 -6.19
N LYS A 33 22.59 -0.19 -6.21
CA LYS A 33 21.61 0.45 -7.12
C LYS A 33 20.23 -0.26 -7.07
N GLY A 34 19.75 -0.58 -5.87
CA GLY A 34 18.48 -1.29 -5.67
C GLY A 34 18.48 -2.79 -6.03
N VAL A 35 19.59 -3.35 -6.54
CA VAL A 35 19.72 -4.77 -6.89
C VAL A 35 20.42 -5.51 -5.75
N THR A 36 19.74 -6.50 -5.15
CA THR A 36 20.35 -7.36 -4.12
C THR A 36 21.28 -8.41 -4.74
N GLN A 37 22.25 -8.92 -3.96
CA GLN A 37 23.11 -10.01 -4.42
C GLN A 37 22.32 -11.22 -4.92
N ARG A 38 21.24 -11.57 -4.26
CA ARG A 38 20.37 -12.68 -4.68
C ARG A 38 19.75 -12.46 -6.07
N VAL A 39 19.25 -11.27 -6.35
CA VAL A 39 18.69 -10.91 -7.65
C VAL A 39 19.77 -10.98 -8.72
N TYR A 40 20.94 -10.44 -8.42
CA TYR A 40 22.09 -10.45 -9.34
C TYR A 40 22.60 -11.85 -9.65
N ASP A 41 22.68 -12.71 -8.64
CA ASP A 41 23.04 -14.14 -8.84
C ASP A 41 22.05 -14.86 -9.75
N GLY A 42 20.75 -14.61 -9.56
CA GLY A 42 19.70 -15.14 -10.41
C GLY A 42 19.81 -14.66 -11.86
N TYR A 43 20.03 -13.36 -12.06
CA TYR A 43 20.23 -12.78 -13.38
C TYR A 43 21.45 -13.41 -14.09
N ARG A 44 22.62 -13.48 -13.43
CA ARG A 44 23.83 -14.05 -14.00
C ARG A 44 23.66 -15.54 -14.34
N LYS A 45 23.03 -16.30 -13.44
CA LYS A 45 22.70 -17.70 -13.69
C LYS A 45 21.82 -17.88 -14.91
N GLY A 46 20.80 -17.04 -15.07
CA GLY A 46 19.91 -17.06 -16.22
C GLY A 46 20.62 -16.77 -17.57
N LYS A 47 21.73 -16.05 -17.52
CA LYS A 47 22.61 -15.76 -18.67
C LYS A 47 23.77 -16.76 -18.84
N GLY A 48 23.86 -17.79 -18.00
CA GLY A 48 24.99 -18.74 -18.04
C GLY A 48 26.33 -18.13 -17.55
N LEU A 49 26.30 -17.02 -16.81
CA LEU A 49 27.46 -16.30 -16.33
C LEU A 49 27.85 -16.76 -14.92
N ALA A 50 29.15 -16.79 -14.61
CA ALA A 50 29.66 -17.08 -13.27
C ALA A 50 29.14 -16.05 -12.24
N LYS A 51 28.97 -16.47 -10.97
CA LYS A 51 28.63 -15.55 -9.87
C LYS A 51 29.66 -14.42 -9.76
N ARG A 52 29.18 -13.23 -9.45
CA ARG A 52 29.99 -12.04 -9.23
C ARG A 52 29.38 -11.19 -8.11
N SER A 53 30.17 -10.47 -7.36
CA SER A 53 29.68 -9.55 -6.34
C SER A 53 28.82 -8.45 -6.97
N VAL A 54 27.65 -8.18 -6.39
CA VAL A 54 26.76 -7.09 -6.81
C VAL A 54 27.42 -5.71 -6.71
N LYS A 55 28.49 -5.60 -5.89
CA LYS A 55 29.32 -4.39 -5.84
C LYS A 55 29.87 -4.00 -7.21
N SER A 56 30.14 -5.00 -8.07
CA SER A 56 30.69 -4.82 -9.41
C SER A 56 29.66 -4.90 -10.53
N ILE A 57 28.37 -4.74 -10.23
CA ILE A 57 27.31 -4.72 -11.24
C ILE A 57 27.50 -3.53 -12.18
N THR A 58 27.39 -3.75 -13.48
CA THR A 58 27.47 -2.69 -14.50
C THR A 58 26.13 -2.00 -14.71
N MET A 59 26.13 -0.80 -15.30
CA MET A 59 24.88 -0.10 -15.60
C MET A 59 24.03 -0.84 -16.64
N ASP A 60 24.66 -1.52 -17.60
CA ASP A 60 23.94 -2.36 -18.56
C ASP A 60 23.20 -3.52 -17.88
N GLU A 61 23.89 -4.20 -16.93
CA GLU A 61 23.27 -5.29 -16.15
C GLU A 61 22.13 -4.75 -15.25
N VAL A 62 22.30 -3.56 -14.67
CA VAL A 62 21.23 -2.89 -13.91
C VAL A 62 20.06 -2.60 -14.86
N GLY A 63 20.31 -2.03 -16.02
CA GLY A 63 19.29 -1.74 -17.03
C GLY A 63 18.48 -3.00 -17.40
N GLU A 64 19.16 -4.08 -17.77
CA GLU A 64 18.47 -5.33 -18.13
C GLU A 64 17.66 -5.94 -16.98
N ILE A 65 18.13 -5.82 -15.73
CA ILE A 65 17.39 -6.30 -14.56
C ILE A 65 16.14 -5.46 -14.33
N TYR A 66 16.25 -4.12 -14.40
CA TYR A 66 15.12 -3.21 -14.19
C TYR A 66 14.10 -3.29 -15.31
N ASP A 67 14.55 -3.42 -16.56
CA ASP A 67 13.70 -3.63 -17.73
C ASP A 67 12.82 -4.86 -17.51
N ARG A 68 13.43 -6.01 -17.34
CA ARG A 68 12.73 -7.29 -17.17
C ARG A 68 11.84 -7.37 -15.93
N GLN A 69 12.31 -6.86 -14.76
CA GLN A 69 11.60 -7.05 -13.50
C GLN A 69 10.50 -6.01 -13.26
N TYR A 70 10.60 -4.83 -13.85
CA TYR A 70 9.70 -3.72 -13.56
C TYR A 70 9.06 -3.13 -14.80
N TRP A 71 9.85 -2.73 -15.83
CA TRP A 71 9.32 -2.09 -17.01
C TRP A 71 8.44 -3.02 -17.85
N ASP A 72 8.97 -4.19 -18.21
CA ASP A 72 8.22 -5.24 -18.90
C ASP A 72 7.02 -5.73 -18.08
N ALA A 73 7.21 -5.87 -16.77
CA ALA A 73 6.17 -6.36 -15.87
C ALA A 73 4.95 -5.41 -15.81
N VAL A 74 5.18 -4.10 -15.94
CA VAL A 74 4.10 -3.11 -16.03
C VAL A 74 3.68 -2.82 -17.48
N LYS A 75 4.33 -3.44 -18.47
CA LYS A 75 4.17 -3.15 -19.90
C LYS A 75 4.36 -1.67 -20.24
N GLY A 76 5.48 -1.10 -19.77
CA GLY A 76 5.84 0.30 -19.93
C GLY A 76 5.70 0.79 -21.37
N ASP A 77 6.16 -0.02 -22.34
CA ASP A 77 6.11 0.30 -23.76
C ASP A 77 4.70 0.50 -24.35
N LEU A 78 3.65 0.07 -23.64
CA LEU A 78 2.26 0.18 -24.08
C LEU A 78 1.52 1.37 -23.45
N MET A 79 2.21 2.15 -22.62
CA MET A 79 1.62 3.30 -21.93
C MET A 79 1.99 4.63 -22.58
N PRO A 80 1.17 5.68 -22.42
CA PRO A 80 1.52 7.03 -22.84
C PRO A 80 2.72 7.57 -22.06
N ASP A 81 3.46 8.50 -22.68
CA ASP A 81 4.57 9.24 -22.07
C ASP A 81 4.13 9.83 -20.72
N GLY A 82 4.97 9.71 -19.72
CA GLY A 82 4.75 10.17 -18.36
C GLY A 82 3.94 9.20 -17.50
N VAL A 83 2.90 8.56 -18.03
CA VAL A 83 2.17 7.48 -17.34
C VAL A 83 3.06 6.26 -17.16
N ASP A 84 3.82 5.89 -18.20
CA ASP A 84 4.82 4.82 -18.20
C ASP A 84 5.85 5.01 -17.07
N TYR A 85 6.43 6.20 -16.96
CA TYR A 85 7.39 6.53 -15.90
C TYR A 85 6.76 6.46 -14.49
N VAL A 86 5.57 7.04 -14.30
CA VAL A 86 4.91 7.06 -12.99
C VAL A 86 4.55 5.65 -12.51
N VAL A 87 4.07 4.79 -13.42
CA VAL A 87 3.74 3.40 -13.11
C VAL A 87 5.01 2.57 -12.89
N PHE A 88 6.06 2.79 -13.67
CA PHE A 88 7.36 2.13 -13.50
C PHE A 88 8.01 2.48 -12.13
N ASP A 89 8.10 3.77 -11.77
CA ASP A 89 8.63 4.19 -10.46
C ASP A 89 7.83 3.58 -9.30
N GLY A 90 6.50 3.58 -9.41
CA GLY A 90 5.63 2.91 -8.46
C GLY A 90 5.93 1.40 -8.35
N GLY A 91 6.18 0.75 -9.48
CA GLY A 91 6.54 -0.66 -9.57
C GLY A 91 7.87 -0.97 -8.89
N VAL A 92 8.87 -0.13 -9.07
CA VAL A 92 10.18 -0.27 -8.41
C VAL A 92 10.06 -0.09 -6.89
N ASN A 93 9.26 0.87 -6.42
CA ASN A 93 9.11 1.17 -5.00
C ASN A 93 8.23 0.16 -4.25
N SER A 94 7.13 -0.32 -4.86
CA SER A 94 6.09 -1.11 -4.16
C SER A 94 5.68 -2.40 -4.89
N GLY A 95 6.39 -2.76 -5.94
CA GLY A 95 6.10 -3.92 -6.78
C GLY A 95 5.19 -3.61 -7.97
N PRO A 96 5.42 -4.26 -9.14
CA PRO A 96 4.67 -4.01 -10.38
C PRO A 96 3.16 -4.16 -10.22
N GLY A 97 2.69 -5.24 -9.60
CA GLY A 97 1.26 -5.48 -9.40
C GLY A 97 0.59 -4.35 -8.60
N ARG A 98 1.24 -3.86 -7.55
CA ARG A 98 0.71 -2.75 -6.75
C ARG A 98 0.59 -1.47 -7.58
N SER A 99 1.59 -1.16 -8.39
CA SER A 99 1.57 0.02 -9.27
C SER A 99 0.46 -0.07 -10.32
N ILE A 100 0.25 -1.26 -10.90
CA ILE A 100 -0.87 -1.50 -11.83
C ILE A 100 -2.22 -1.34 -11.12
N MET A 101 -2.37 -1.76 -9.86
CA MET A 101 -3.61 -1.54 -9.10
C MET A 101 -3.91 -0.04 -8.93
N TRP A 102 -2.92 0.80 -8.67
CA TRP A 102 -3.12 2.26 -8.61
C TRP A 102 -3.55 2.83 -9.96
N LEU A 103 -2.96 2.35 -11.06
CA LEU A 103 -3.40 2.72 -12.41
C LEU A 103 -4.86 2.29 -12.67
N GLN A 104 -5.22 1.05 -12.34
CA GLN A 104 -6.59 0.54 -12.49
C GLN A 104 -7.60 1.35 -11.67
N GLN A 105 -7.25 1.73 -10.43
CA GLN A 105 -8.06 2.62 -9.60
C GLN A 105 -8.22 4.01 -10.22
N ALA A 106 -7.12 4.57 -10.73
CA ALA A 106 -7.10 5.89 -11.35
C ALA A 106 -7.87 5.95 -12.68
N LEU A 107 -8.02 4.82 -13.37
CA LEU A 107 -8.77 4.70 -14.60
C LEU A 107 -10.30 4.64 -14.39
N ARG A 108 -10.81 4.53 -13.17
CA ARG A 108 -12.25 4.60 -12.90
C ARG A 108 -12.83 5.97 -13.33
N PRO A 109 -14.06 6.03 -13.85
CA PRO A 109 -14.99 4.94 -14.13
C PRO A 109 -14.79 4.26 -15.51
N ILE A 110 -13.80 4.69 -16.35
CA ILE A 110 -13.57 4.14 -17.68
C ILE A 110 -13.22 2.63 -17.59
N TYR A 111 -12.36 2.27 -16.64
CA TYR A 111 -12.05 0.88 -16.36
C TYR A 111 -13.09 0.27 -15.43
N THR A 112 -13.79 -0.75 -15.89
CA THR A 112 -14.85 -1.45 -15.13
C THR A 112 -14.42 -2.83 -14.62
N GLY A 113 -13.22 -3.32 -15.01
CA GLY A 113 -12.69 -4.60 -14.61
C GLY A 113 -12.23 -4.66 -13.12
N PRO A 114 -11.75 -5.81 -12.64
CA PRO A 114 -11.23 -5.98 -11.28
C PRO A 114 -9.94 -5.16 -11.07
N ILE A 115 -9.69 -4.72 -9.84
CA ILE A 115 -8.43 -4.10 -9.44
C ILE A 115 -7.49 -5.23 -8.99
N ASP A 116 -6.89 -5.92 -9.93
CA ASP A 116 -6.13 -7.17 -9.73
C ASP A 116 -4.60 -7.02 -9.87
N GLY A 117 -4.14 -5.84 -10.31
CA GLY A 117 -2.71 -5.59 -10.53
C GLY A 117 -2.15 -6.28 -11.78
N VAL A 118 -3.02 -6.70 -12.71
CA VAL A 118 -2.63 -7.31 -13.99
C VAL A 118 -2.86 -6.31 -15.13
N MET A 119 -1.81 -6.03 -15.92
CA MET A 119 -1.92 -5.19 -17.12
C MET A 119 -2.54 -5.99 -18.27
N GLY A 120 -3.86 -6.20 -18.20
CA GLY A 120 -4.64 -6.92 -19.19
C GLY A 120 -5.17 -6.03 -20.30
N VAL A 121 -5.86 -6.66 -21.27
CA VAL A 121 -6.47 -5.98 -22.43
C VAL A 121 -7.45 -4.89 -22.00
N GLY A 122 -8.28 -5.15 -20.97
CA GLY A 122 -9.25 -4.18 -20.46
C GLY A 122 -8.59 -2.95 -19.84
N THR A 123 -7.49 -3.13 -19.09
CA THR A 123 -6.71 -2.01 -18.52
C THR A 123 -6.10 -1.16 -19.62
N LEU A 124 -5.50 -1.80 -20.64
CA LEU A 124 -4.91 -1.11 -21.78
C LEU A 124 -5.96 -0.39 -22.65
N ALA A 125 -7.14 -0.98 -22.83
CA ALA A 125 -8.25 -0.34 -23.55
C ALA A 125 -8.75 0.91 -22.81
N ALA A 126 -8.93 0.81 -21.48
CA ALA A 126 -9.32 1.96 -20.67
C ALA A 126 -8.27 3.07 -20.70
N LEU A 127 -6.97 2.70 -20.65
CA LEU A 127 -5.88 3.67 -20.74
C LEU A 127 -5.88 4.42 -22.07
N LYS A 128 -6.10 3.72 -23.17
CA LYS A 128 -6.22 4.34 -24.52
C LYS A 128 -7.40 5.31 -24.64
N ALA A 129 -8.44 5.13 -23.84
CA ALA A 129 -9.62 6.00 -23.84
C ALA A 129 -9.45 7.26 -22.97
N VAL A 130 -8.32 7.42 -22.28
CA VAL A 130 -8.03 8.61 -21.48
C VAL A 130 -7.60 9.77 -22.39
N ASN A 131 -8.27 10.91 -22.27
CA ASN A 131 -7.95 12.12 -23.03
C ASN A 131 -7.03 13.09 -22.27
N ASN A 132 -6.82 12.91 -20.97
CA ASN A 132 -6.02 13.79 -20.13
C ASN A 132 -5.08 12.96 -19.25
N ASN A 133 -3.84 12.79 -19.70
CA ASN A 133 -2.81 12.04 -19.00
C ASN A 133 -2.35 12.75 -17.71
N ASP A 134 -2.36 14.08 -17.65
CA ASP A 134 -2.01 14.84 -16.44
C ASP A 134 -2.96 14.50 -15.29
N ALA A 135 -4.27 14.54 -15.56
CA ALA A 135 -5.27 14.18 -14.58
C ALA A 135 -5.21 12.69 -14.19
N LEU A 136 -4.80 11.81 -15.11
CA LEU A 136 -4.56 10.40 -14.81
C LEU A 136 -3.35 10.25 -13.88
N ILE A 137 -2.24 10.91 -14.17
CA ILE A 137 -1.01 10.92 -13.35
C ILE A 137 -1.33 11.42 -11.93
N ASP A 138 -2.10 12.49 -11.80
CA ASP A 138 -2.54 12.99 -10.48
C ASP A 138 -3.27 11.90 -9.69
N ARG A 139 -4.26 11.22 -10.30
CA ARG A 139 -5.01 10.14 -9.64
C ARG A 139 -4.15 8.93 -9.28
N ILE A 140 -3.18 8.53 -10.13
CA ILE A 140 -2.24 7.44 -9.81
C ILE A 140 -1.40 7.81 -8.60
N CYS A 141 -0.84 9.01 -8.57
CA CYS A 141 -0.02 9.49 -7.46
C CYS A 141 -0.84 9.64 -6.17
N ASP A 142 -2.10 10.05 -6.25
CA ASP A 142 -3.00 10.14 -5.10
C ASP A 142 -3.34 8.74 -4.54
N ALA A 143 -3.62 7.76 -5.40
CA ALA A 143 -3.82 6.37 -5.01
C ALA A 143 -2.57 5.81 -4.32
N ARG A 144 -1.37 6.06 -4.88
CA ARG A 144 -0.09 5.70 -4.28
C ARG A 144 0.11 6.35 -2.91
N MET A 145 -0.12 7.66 -2.78
CA MET A 145 0.01 8.36 -1.50
C MET A 145 -1.00 7.87 -0.46
N ASN A 146 -2.21 7.54 -0.88
CA ASN A 146 -3.18 6.94 0.01
C ASN A 146 -2.68 5.59 0.56
N PHE A 147 -2.13 4.72 -0.29
CA PHE A 147 -1.50 3.47 0.14
C PHE A 147 -0.34 3.72 1.12
N LEU A 148 0.62 4.56 0.76
CA LEU A 148 1.82 4.83 1.56
C LEU A 148 1.47 5.31 2.97
N ARG A 149 0.49 6.20 3.12
CA ARG A 149 0.03 6.72 4.42
C ARG A 149 -0.52 5.65 5.36
N HIS A 150 -0.96 4.51 4.82
CA HIS A 150 -1.48 3.39 5.63
C HIS A 150 -0.41 2.39 6.04
N LEU A 151 0.84 2.53 5.57
CA LEU A 151 1.93 1.68 6.00
C LEU A 151 2.37 2.01 7.45
N GLY A 152 2.71 0.98 8.21
CA GLY A 152 3.23 1.09 9.58
C GLY A 152 4.52 1.89 9.65
N THR A 153 5.32 1.79 8.58
CA THR A 153 6.62 2.43 8.40
C THR A 153 6.54 3.90 7.94
N PHE A 154 5.33 4.41 7.62
CA PHE A 154 5.15 5.80 7.17
C PHE A 154 5.70 6.86 8.13
N PRO A 155 5.62 6.74 9.48
CA PRO A 155 6.21 7.72 10.39
C PRO A 155 7.72 7.88 10.20
N THR A 156 8.41 6.80 9.79
CA THR A 156 9.86 6.79 9.56
C THR A 156 10.23 7.28 8.16
N PHE A 157 9.57 6.77 7.13
CA PHE A 157 9.96 6.97 5.73
C PHE A 157 9.04 7.93 4.95
N GLY A 158 7.91 8.32 5.54
CA GLY A 158 6.87 9.07 4.84
C GLY A 158 7.30 10.41 4.28
N LYS A 159 8.28 11.09 4.90
CA LYS A 159 8.83 12.34 4.35
C LYS A 159 9.52 12.09 3.00
N GLY A 160 10.39 11.06 2.93
CA GLY A 160 11.08 10.68 1.69
C GLY A 160 10.10 10.21 0.62
N TRP A 161 9.15 9.33 0.98
CA TRP A 161 8.13 8.87 0.04
C TRP A 161 7.25 10.00 -0.51
N THR A 162 6.86 10.95 0.34
CA THR A 162 6.06 12.12 -0.09
C THR A 162 6.83 12.97 -1.08
N ALA A 163 8.12 13.23 -0.81
CA ALA A 163 8.99 13.97 -1.72
C ALA A 163 9.15 13.24 -3.06
N ARG A 164 9.43 11.92 -3.04
CA ARG A 164 9.54 11.11 -4.27
C ARG A 164 8.25 11.15 -5.10
N VAL A 165 7.08 10.95 -4.48
CA VAL A 165 5.80 10.97 -5.22
C VAL A 165 5.52 12.35 -5.81
N ALA A 166 5.87 13.43 -5.11
CA ALA A 166 5.71 14.79 -5.62
C ALA A 166 6.61 15.03 -6.86
N GLU A 167 7.88 14.59 -6.79
CA GLU A 167 8.81 14.68 -7.90
C GLU A 167 8.37 13.82 -9.09
N VAL A 168 8.01 12.56 -8.86
CA VAL A 168 7.51 11.63 -9.88
C VAL A 168 6.27 12.19 -10.58
N ARG A 169 5.35 12.80 -9.81
CA ARG A 169 4.17 13.50 -10.36
C ARG A 169 4.57 14.64 -11.29
N ALA A 170 5.48 15.51 -10.86
CA ALA A 170 5.91 16.66 -11.63
C ALA A 170 6.60 16.23 -12.94
N ILE A 171 7.53 15.28 -12.88
CA ILE A 171 8.25 14.74 -14.03
C ILE A 171 7.28 14.02 -14.98
N GLY A 172 6.39 13.18 -14.48
CA GLY A 172 5.41 12.46 -15.30
C GLY A 172 4.51 13.42 -16.08
N LYS A 173 4.04 14.49 -15.43
CA LYS A 173 3.23 15.53 -16.12
C LYS A 173 4.04 16.29 -17.16
N ALA A 174 5.30 16.65 -16.88
CA ALA A 174 6.18 17.26 -17.87
C ALA A 174 6.35 16.34 -19.10
N TRP A 175 6.56 15.05 -18.89
CA TRP A 175 6.66 14.09 -20.00
C TRP A 175 5.36 13.97 -20.80
N ALA A 176 4.21 13.95 -20.12
CA ALA A 176 2.91 13.90 -20.78
C ALA A 176 2.65 15.12 -21.70
N THR A 177 3.31 16.25 -21.45
CA THR A 177 3.26 17.48 -22.27
C THR A 177 4.42 17.59 -23.26
N GLY A 178 5.30 16.59 -23.33
CA GLY A 178 6.43 16.54 -24.27
C GLY A 178 7.75 17.07 -23.72
N GLU A 179 7.79 17.55 -22.48
CA GLU A 179 9.02 17.95 -21.80
C GLU A 179 9.66 16.73 -21.09
N LYS A 180 10.97 16.52 -21.29
CA LYS A 180 11.71 15.43 -20.66
C LYS A 180 12.88 15.98 -19.85
N PRO A 181 12.63 16.50 -18.62
CA PRO A 181 13.71 16.98 -17.78
C PRO A 181 14.72 15.85 -17.49
N GLN A 182 16.00 16.21 -17.41
CA GLN A 182 17.04 15.24 -17.07
C GLN A 182 16.93 14.83 -15.61
N ALA A 183 17.28 13.55 -15.32
CA ALA A 183 17.35 13.05 -13.96
C ALA A 183 18.39 13.83 -13.15
N ALA A 184 18.04 14.12 -11.89
CA ALA A 184 18.98 14.64 -10.92
C ALA A 184 20.12 13.64 -10.70
N ASN A 185 21.27 14.14 -10.25
CA ASN A 185 22.39 13.27 -9.89
C ASN A 185 21.98 12.32 -8.74
N PHE A 186 22.55 11.12 -8.80
CA PHE A 186 22.37 10.06 -7.80
C PHE A 186 22.51 10.58 -6.35
N VAL A 187 21.51 10.25 -5.50
CA VAL A 187 21.51 10.58 -4.08
C VAL A 187 22.06 9.38 -3.28
N ASP A 188 23.11 9.62 -2.49
CA ASP A 188 23.67 8.57 -1.63
C ASP A 188 22.67 8.25 -0.50
N GLY A 189 22.40 6.95 -0.27
CA GLY A 189 21.54 6.50 0.82
C GLY A 189 20.19 5.90 0.44
N GLY A 190 19.73 6.03 -0.80
CA GLY A 190 18.50 5.41 -1.33
C GLY A 190 17.23 5.63 -0.50
N GLN A 191 16.09 5.26 -1.02
CA GLN A 191 14.81 5.31 -0.30
C GLN A 191 14.30 3.90 0.02
N ALA A 192 13.68 3.75 1.21
CA ALA A 192 13.10 2.47 1.61
C ALA A 192 11.97 2.05 0.65
N LYS A 193 11.94 0.76 0.32
CA LYS A 193 10.80 0.15 -0.39
C LYS A 193 9.55 0.26 0.46
N ALA A 194 8.40 0.35 -0.17
CA ALA A 194 7.09 0.46 0.46
C ALA A 194 6.25 -0.77 0.09
N LEU A 195 6.28 -1.77 0.94
CA LEU A 195 5.65 -3.07 0.68
C LEU A 195 4.32 -3.20 1.44
N VAL A 196 3.41 -4.02 0.92
CA VAL A 196 2.09 -4.23 1.54
C VAL A 196 2.18 -4.92 2.90
N GLU A 197 3.20 -5.74 3.13
CA GLU A 197 3.48 -6.39 4.42
C GLU A 197 3.82 -5.40 5.53
N ASP A 198 4.24 -4.17 5.18
CA ASP A 198 4.47 -3.08 6.14
C ASP A 198 3.17 -2.39 6.59
N ALA A 199 2.01 -2.84 6.10
CA ALA A 199 0.74 -2.23 6.43
C ALA A 199 0.39 -2.36 7.91
N LYS A 200 -0.22 -1.31 8.48
CA LYS A 200 -0.76 -1.36 9.83
C LYS A 200 -1.89 -2.38 9.90
N ALA A 201 -1.89 -3.18 10.97
CA ALA A 201 -3.02 -4.06 11.26
C ALA A 201 -4.32 -3.25 11.43
N ALA A 202 -5.42 -3.79 10.92
CA ALA A 202 -6.74 -3.23 11.19
C ALA A 202 -7.06 -3.33 12.70
N PRO A 203 -7.82 -2.37 13.27
CA PRO A 203 -8.27 -2.47 14.65
C PRO A 203 -9.07 -3.76 14.86
N SER A 204 -8.74 -4.50 15.92
CA SER A 204 -9.48 -5.71 16.32
C SER A 204 -10.89 -5.35 16.80
N THR A 205 -11.89 -6.17 16.45
CA THR A 205 -13.24 -6.08 17.00
C THR A 205 -13.38 -6.75 18.37
N ALA A 206 -12.37 -7.49 18.83
CA ALA A 206 -12.42 -8.25 20.07
C ALA A 206 -12.90 -7.45 21.29
N PRO A 207 -12.52 -6.18 21.53
CA PRO A 207 -13.05 -5.39 22.62
C PRO A 207 -14.57 -5.13 22.50
N ALA A 208 -15.07 -4.92 21.27
CA ALA A 208 -16.51 -4.75 21.01
C ALA A 208 -17.26 -6.07 21.22
N ASP A 209 -16.66 -7.17 20.76
CA ASP A 209 -17.25 -8.51 20.89
C ASP A 209 -17.34 -8.94 22.37
N ALA A 210 -16.31 -8.63 23.16
CA ALA A 210 -16.33 -8.84 24.60
C ALA A 210 -17.39 -7.98 25.32
N ALA A 211 -17.58 -6.73 24.89
CA ALA A 211 -18.57 -5.82 25.47
C ALA A 211 -20.02 -6.23 25.11
N THR A 212 -20.26 -6.68 23.88
CA THR A 212 -21.61 -6.93 23.36
C THR A 212 -22.04 -8.41 23.36
N GLY A 213 -21.11 -9.33 23.65
CA GLY A 213 -21.36 -10.78 23.59
C GLY A 213 -21.48 -11.36 22.17
N ALA A 214 -21.09 -10.61 21.15
CA ALA A 214 -21.14 -11.05 19.76
C ALA A 214 -19.98 -11.96 19.35
N GLY A 215 -19.09 -12.32 20.27
CA GLY A 215 -18.00 -13.28 20.08
C GLY A 215 -18.40 -14.72 20.34
N ALA A 216 -17.48 -15.67 20.11
CA ALA A 216 -17.70 -17.12 20.20
C ALA A 216 -18.21 -17.65 21.56
N SER A 217 -18.16 -16.84 22.62
CA SER A 217 -18.61 -17.21 24.00
C SER A 217 -20.05 -16.80 24.34
N GLY A 218 -20.75 -16.08 23.46
CA GLY A 218 -22.20 -15.80 23.58
C GLY A 218 -22.64 -14.86 24.72
N LEU A 219 -21.82 -14.61 25.72
CA LEU A 219 -22.17 -13.76 26.88
C LEU A 219 -21.09 -12.68 27.05
N GLY A 220 -21.31 -11.52 26.47
CA GLY A 220 -20.48 -10.35 26.73
C GLY A 220 -20.78 -9.72 28.08
N LEU A 221 -19.92 -8.78 28.50
CA LEU A 221 -20.05 -8.06 29.76
C LEU A 221 -21.44 -7.42 29.91
N SER A 222 -22.00 -6.86 28.84
CA SER A 222 -23.35 -6.29 28.83
C SER A 222 -24.43 -7.34 29.06
N GLY A 223 -24.29 -8.53 28.46
CA GLY A 223 -25.20 -9.65 28.68
C GLY A 223 -25.14 -10.20 30.11
N TYR A 224 -23.93 -10.32 30.64
CA TYR A 224 -23.76 -10.73 32.06
C TYR A 224 -24.38 -9.73 33.04
N LEU A 225 -24.18 -8.43 32.81
CA LEU A 225 -24.79 -7.40 33.63
C LEU A 225 -26.30 -7.36 33.50
N TYR A 226 -26.83 -7.62 32.29
CA TYR A 226 -28.27 -7.73 32.07
C TYR A 226 -28.88 -8.95 32.84
N ASP A 227 -28.20 -10.08 32.82
CA ASP A 227 -28.64 -11.26 33.55
C ASP A 227 -28.59 -11.00 35.09
N LEU A 228 -27.53 -10.37 35.59
CA LEU A 228 -27.43 -9.94 36.99
C LEU A 228 -28.57 -8.96 37.34
N GLN A 229 -28.92 -8.03 36.47
CA GLN A 229 -30.05 -7.12 36.64
C GLN A 229 -31.36 -7.90 36.82
N ASN A 230 -31.61 -8.91 35.94
CA ASN A 230 -32.81 -9.72 36.02
C ASN A 230 -32.90 -10.53 37.33
N GLN A 231 -31.78 -11.02 37.83
CA GLN A 231 -31.71 -11.72 39.10
C GLN A 231 -31.95 -10.81 40.31
N LEU A 232 -31.49 -9.58 40.27
CA LEU A 232 -31.65 -8.58 41.31
C LEU A 232 -32.99 -7.85 41.29
N SER A 233 -33.63 -7.76 40.13
CA SER A 233 -34.87 -7.00 39.93
C SER A 233 -36.02 -7.41 40.86
N PRO A 234 -36.29 -8.71 41.11
CA PRO A 234 -37.33 -9.13 42.07
C PRO A 234 -37.03 -8.69 43.50
N LEU A 235 -35.75 -8.52 43.85
CA LEU A 235 -35.32 -8.13 45.19
C LEU A 235 -35.36 -6.61 45.42
N SER A 236 -35.54 -5.83 44.37
CA SER A 236 -35.62 -4.37 44.44
C SER A 236 -36.81 -3.85 45.24
N TYR A 237 -37.87 -4.64 45.32
CA TYR A 237 -39.05 -4.33 46.14
C TYR A 237 -38.83 -4.52 47.65
N THR A 238 -37.78 -5.22 48.04
CA THR A 238 -37.48 -5.52 49.44
C THR A 238 -36.51 -4.55 50.08
N SER A 239 -35.76 -3.77 49.27
CA SER A 239 -34.76 -2.82 49.74
C SER A 239 -34.52 -1.70 48.74
N GLU A 240 -34.64 -0.45 49.18
CA GLU A 240 -34.37 0.74 48.37
C GLU A 240 -32.92 0.74 47.82
N TRP A 241 -31.97 0.20 48.58
CA TRP A 241 -30.56 0.08 48.15
C TRP A 241 -30.40 -0.88 46.97
N ILE A 242 -31.08 -2.01 46.96
CA ILE A 242 -31.08 -2.98 45.86
C ILE A 242 -31.68 -2.35 44.59
N GLY A 243 -32.76 -1.57 44.72
CA GLY A 243 -33.33 -0.81 43.60
C GLY A 243 -32.31 0.13 42.93
N LYS A 244 -31.51 0.85 43.72
CA LYS A 244 -30.44 1.71 43.22
C LYS A 244 -29.34 0.92 42.47
N VAL A 245 -28.95 -0.24 43.01
CA VAL A 245 -27.98 -1.13 42.35
C VAL A 245 -28.49 -1.64 41.01
N VAL A 246 -29.77 -2.06 40.94
CA VAL A 246 -30.38 -2.51 39.66
C VAL A 246 -30.33 -1.42 38.57
N VAL A 247 -30.64 -0.18 38.94
CA VAL A 247 -30.57 0.96 38.00
C VAL A 247 -29.13 1.20 37.50
N VAL A 248 -28.15 1.16 38.40
CA VAL A 248 -26.72 1.35 38.02
C VAL A 248 -26.26 0.23 37.11
N VAL A 249 -26.61 -1.03 37.39
CA VAL A 249 -26.28 -2.18 36.55
C VAL A 249 -26.93 -2.06 35.17
N ALA A 250 -28.20 -1.63 35.08
CA ALA A 250 -28.90 -1.40 33.83
C ALA A 250 -28.23 -0.34 32.99
N LEU A 251 -27.88 0.80 33.59
CA LEU A 251 -27.15 1.89 32.87
C LEU A 251 -25.79 1.46 32.39
N ALA A 252 -25.01 0.73 33.23
CA ALA A 252 -23.70 0.20 32.84
C ALA A 252 -23.82 -0.77 31.65
N SER A 253 -24.84 -1.67 31.68
CA SER A 253 -25.10 -2.60 30.56
C SER A 253 -25.40 -1.86 29.26
N ALA A 254 -26.24 -0.83 29.32
CA ALA A 254 -26.60 -0.02 28.15
C ALA A 254 -25.39 0.73 27.58
N VAL A 255 -24.58 1.34 28.44
CA VAL A 255 -23.34 2.04 28.03
C VAL A 255 -22.35 1.08 27.35
N LEU A 256 -22.13 -0.11 27.91
CA LEU A 256 -21.25 -1.12 27.33
C LEU A 256 -21.78 -1.62 25.99
N ALA A 257 -23.08 -1.86 25.86
CA ALA A 257 -23.68 -2.31 24.62
C ALA A 257 -23.56 -1.24 23.49
N ILE A 258 -23.92 0.01 23.80
CA ILE A 258 -23.85 1.12 22.84
C ILE A 258 -22.37 1.40 22.47
N GLY A 259 -21.49 1.45 23.47
CA GLY A 259 -20.06 1.66 23.24
C GLY A 259 -19.41 0.56 22.41
N GLY A 260 -19.76 -0.70 22.68
CA GLY A 260 -19.29 -1.86 21.94
C GLY A 260 -19.75 -1.84 20.48
N LEU A 261 -21.04 -1.55 20.22
CA LEU A 261 -21.57 -1.40 18.85
C LEU A 261 -20.90 -0.25 18.11
N GLY A 262 -20.73 0.91 18.77
CA GLY A 262 -20.05 2.06 18.20
C GLY A 262 -18.59 1.76 17.82
N TYR A 263 -17.85 1.09 18.73
CA TYR A 263 -16.47 0.68 18.46
C TYR A 263 -16.39 -0.36 17.33
N ARG A 264 -17.30 -1.34 17.28
CA ARG A 264 -17.38 -2.33 16.20
C ARG A 264 -17.60 -1.66 14.84
N TRP A 265 -18.56 -0.73 14.77
CA TRP A 265 -18.78 0.05 13.55
C TRP A 265 -17.53 0.83 13.14
N PHE A 266 -16.87 1.50 14.09
CA PHE A 266 -15.62 2.22 13.85
C PHE A 266 -14.51 1.28 13.34
N ALA A 267 -14.27 0.15 14.02
CA ALA A 267 -13.24 -0.82 13.65
C ALA A 267 -13.50 -1.40 12.25
N ASN A 268 -14.74 -1.81 11.95
CA ASN A 268 -15.13 -2.33 10.64
C ASN A 268 -14.97 -1.28 9.53
N ARG A 269 -15.39 -0.04 9.79
CA ARG A 269 -15.24 1.05 8.82
C ARG A 269 -13.77 1.36 8.55
N ARG A 270 -12.93 1.30 9.57
CA ARG A 270 -11.48 1.51 9.43
C ARG A 270 -10.81 0.34 8.71
N ALA A 271 -11.20 -0.90 9.03
CA ALA A 271 -10.72 -2.09 8.33
C ALA A 271 -11.08 -2.06 6.83
N LYS A 272 -12.32 -1.68 6.50
CA LYS A 272 -12.76 -1.53 5.11
C LYS A 272 -11.94 -0.48 4.36
N ARG A 273 -11.75 0.71 4.93
CA ARG A 273 -10.92 1.77 4.33
C ARG A 273 -9.47 1.32 4.13
N LEU A 274 -8.91 0.58 5.10
CA LEU A 274 -7.57 0.03 5.00
C LEU A 274 -7.49 -1.01 3.87
N ALA A 275 -8.44 -1.93 3.77
CA ALA A 275 -8.51 -2.93 2.72
C ALA A 275 -8.65 -2.29 1.33
N GLU A 276 -9.49 -1.24 1.19
CA GLU A 276 -9.62 -0.46 -0.04
C GLU A 276 -8.29 0.24 -0.42
N ALA A 277 -7.63 0.89 0.55
CA ALA A 277 -6.35 1.58 0.33
C ALA A 277 -5.22 0.61 -0.06
N LEU A 278 -5.22 -0.58 0.53
CA LEU A 278 -4.24 -1.64 0.23
C LEU A 278 -4.63 -2.48 -0.99
N GLY A 279 -5.83 -2.30 -1.55
CA GLY A 279 -6.33 -3.12 -2.66
C GLY A 279 -6.52 -4.58 -2.28
N THR A 280 -6.86 -4.86 -1.03
CA THR A 280 -7.15 -6.21 -0.50
C THR A 280 -8.63 -6.42 -0.22
N ALA A 281 -9.48 -5.43 -0.52
CA ALA A 281 -10.93 -5.57 -0.42
C ALA A 281 -11.43 -6.63 -1.42
N PRO A 282 -12.33 -7.55 -1.04
CA PRO A 282 -13.01 -8.40 -2.00
C PRO A 282 -13.79 -7.53 -2.99
N ALA A 283 -13.78 -7.93 -4.25
CA ALA A 283 -14.46 -7.24 -5.35
C ALA A 283 -15.96 -7.25 -5.17
#